data_ec86a148afacd02199ac9e02c7c355d3
#
_entry.id   ec86a148afacd02199ac9e02c7c355d3
#
_cell.length_a   1.000
_cell.length_b   1.000
_cell.length_c   1.000
_cell.angle_alpha   90.00
_cell.angle_beta   90.00
_cell.angle_gamma   90.00
#
_symmetry.space_group_name_H-M   'P 1'
#
loop_
_entity.id
_entity.type
_entity.pdbx_description
1 polymer ?
#
loop_
_entity_poly.entity_id
_entity_poly.type
_entity_poly.pdbx_seq_one_letter_code
_entity_poly.pdbx_strand_id
1 'polypeptide(L)'
;QRQMCIRDSNKTGKFSLSQVPEGILNVAITNQTGRVFCERMMYIKKETHITPRIQTDQAAYGQREKVEMQISLPGNGDFALSVTDAQLIKWDSLENNISTQLLMKSELRGHIESPNYYFTANTTQINEHLDLLMLTQGWKKYDLSSILQEHVPQPQHPMEIGQSLTGKVKPLFWKSMNGIEVVGFSNHWKAVHAQVDSVGNYFFNGIEFPDSTAFTINAINKRGKAKGVMIYPDAEVFPDSKTFIPAPKGVIQLSLIHI
;
A
#
# COMPACT_ATOMS: atom_id res chain seq x y z
N GLN A 1 -48.64 17.51 26.54
CA GLN A 1 -47.38 17.90 27.18
C GLN A 1 -46.38 16.79 26.96
N ARG A 2 -45.41 16.99 26.02
CA ARG A 2 -44.24 16.10 25.89
C ARG A 2 -43.20 16.57 26.89
N GLN A 3 -43.01 15.83 27.96
CA GLN A 3 -41.89 15.98 28.85
C GLN A 3 -40.62 15.51 28.13
N MET A 4 -39.81 16.45 27.70
CA MET A 4 -38.48 16.18 27.18
C MET A 4 -37.57 15.99 28.39
N CYS A 5 -37.36 14.73 28.81
CA CYS A 5 -36.34 14.40 29.80
C CYS A 5 -34.98 14.51 29.14
N ILE A 6 -34.35 15.65 29.25
CA ILE A 6 -32.91 15.79 29.00
C ILE A 6 -32.23 15.12 30.20
N ARG A 7 -31.83 13.86 30.03
CA ARG A 7 -30.88 13.23 30.96
C ARG A 7 -29.48 13.70 30.55
N ASP A 8 -29.00 14.75 31.18
CA ASP A 8 -27.59 15.10 31.21
C ASP A 8 -26.83 14.01 31.99
N SER A 9 -26.45 12.95 31.26
CA SER A 9 -25.54 11.96 31.81
C SER A 9 -24.22 12.05 31.03
N ASN A 10 -23.28 12.81 31.56
CA ASN A 10 -21.87 12.76 31.13
C ASN A 10 -21.35 11.34 31.42
N LYS A 11 -21.21 10.53 30.39
CA LYS A 11 -20.62 9.21 30.52
C LYS A 11 -19.14 9.32 30.15
N THR A 12 -18.28 9.03 31.10
CA THR A 12 -16.83 8.98 30.89
C THR A 12 -16.40 7.53 30.75
N GLY A 13 -15.75 7.20 29.63
CA GLY A 13 -15.09 5.92 29.42
C GLY A 13 -13.60 6.07 29.56
N LYS A 14 -12.92 5.06 30.14
CA LYS A 14 -11.46 4.95 30.19
C LYS A 14 -11.03 3.65 29.52
N PHE A 15 -10.01 3.71 28.68
CA PHE A 15 -9.40 2.53 28.06
C PHE A 15 -7.87 2.65 28.09
N SER A 16 -7.19 1.51 28.15
CA SER A 16 -5.73 1.48 28.19
C SER A 16 -5.17 1.59 26.77
N LEU A 17 -4.18 2.45 26.58
CA LEU A 17 -3.44 2.61 25.32
C LEU A 17 -2.22 1.67 25.22
N SER A 18 -1.92 0.87 26.24
CA SER A 18 -0.70 0.05 26.30
C SER A 18 -0.59 -0.95 25.13
N GLN A 19 -1.70 -1.52 24.70
CA GLN A 19 -1.75 -2.51 23.62
C GLN A 19 -2.07 -1.90 22.24
N VAL A 20 -2.39 -0.59 22.20
CA VAL A 20 -2.66 0.09 20.93
C VAL A 20 -1.33 0.30 20.20
N PRO A 21 -1.22 -0.07 18.91
CA PRO A 21 -0.01 0.18 18.13
C PRO A 21 0.26 1.67 17.98
N GLU A 22 1.49 2.04 17.63
CA GLU A 22 1.84 3.40 17.24
C GLU A 22 1.12 3.78 15.93
N GLY A 23 0.71 5.04 15.82
CA GLY A 23 0.00 5.55 14.65
C GLY A 23 -1.32 6.20 15.00
N ILE A 24 -2.20 6.32 14.01
CA ILE A 24 -3.50 6.96 14.17
C ILE A 24 -4.51 5.99 14.78
N LEU A 25 -5.07 6.37 15.92
CA LEU A 25 -6.21 5.71 16.53
C LEU A 25 -7.48 6.50 16.24
N ASN A 26 -8.49 5.85 15.70
CA ASN A 26 -9.81 6.43 15.56
C ASN A 26 -10.74 5.90 16.65
N VAL A 27 -11.22 6.80 17.49
CA VAL A 27 -12.21 6.49 18.53
C VAL A 27 -13.57 6.93 18.06
N ALA A 28 -14.53 6.00 18.01
CA ALA A 28 -15.88 6.30 17.56
C ALA A 28 -16.94 5.83 18.56
N ILE A 29 -18.03 6.57 18.63
CA ILE A 29 -19.24 6.17 19.37
C ILE A 29 -20.27 5.72 18.35
N THR A 30 -20.72 4.47 18.48
CA THR A 30 -21.67 3.86 17.57
C THR A 30 -22.88 3.32 18.32
N ASN A 31 -23.98 3.10 17.60
CA ASN A 31 -25.08 2.28 18.10
C ASN A 31 -24.86 0.79 17.80
N GLN A 32 -25.79 -0.03 18.24
CA GLN A 32 -25.75 -1.49 18.01
C GLN A 32 -25.82 -1.89 16.53
N THR A 33 -26.30 -1.01 15.65
CA THR A 33 -26.39 -1.26 14.21
C THR A 33 -25.16 -0.76 13.42
N GLY A 34 -24.09 -0.33 14.11
CA GLY A 34 -22.87 0.17 13.47
C GLY A 34 -22.95 1.62 12.97
N ARG A 35 -24.06 2.35 13.24
CA ARG A 35 -24.16 3.77 12.88
C ARG A 35 -23.24 4.60 13.80
N VAL A 36 -22.33 5.33 13.19
CA VAL A 36 -21.40 6.24 13.87
C VAL A 36 -22.11 7.54 14.23
N PHE A 37 -22.07 7.96 15.50
CA PHE A 37 -22.61 9.23 16.00
C PHE A 37 -21.55 10.31 16.05
N CYS A 38 -20.36 9.97 16.52
CA CYS A 38 -19.21 10.83 16.51
C CYS A 38 -17.93 10.02 16.50
N GLU A 39 -16.87 10.63 16.04
CA GLU A 39 -15.55 10.00 15.97
C GLU A 39 -14.46 11.06 16.20
N ARG A 40 -13.33 10.62 16.72
CA ARG A 40 -12.16 11.42 16.92
C ARG A 40 -10.91 10.64 16.58
N MET A 41 -10.05 11.23 15.78
CA MET A 41 -8.70 10.71 15.56
C MET A 41 -7.76 11.21 16.63
N MET A 42 -6.86 10.35 17.06
CA MET A 42 -5.78 10.62 18.00
C MET A 42 -4.51 9.95 17.46
N TYR A 43 -3.37 10.56 17.71
CA TYR A 43 -2.10 9.91 17.39
C TYR A 43 -1.48 9.29 18.65
N ILE A 44 -1.12 8.02 18.56
CA ILE A 44 -0.44 7.28 19.63
C ILE A 44 1.05 7.25 19.31
N LYS A 45 1.86 7.95 20.11
CA LYS A 45 3.32 7.89 20.05
C LYS A 45 3.84 6.77 20.94
N LYS A 46 4.84 6.03 20.42
CA LYS A 46 5.64 5.08 21.19
C LYS A 46 7.13 5.41 21.03
N GLU A 47 7.91 5.16 22.04
CA GLU A 47 9.36 5.44 22.02
C GLU A 47 10.20 4.29 21.42
N THR A 48 9.57 3.41 20.65
CA THR A 48 10.23 2.21 20.10
C THR A 48 10.78 2.46 18.69
N HIS A 49 11.66 3.47 18.55
CA HIS A 49 12.32 3.67 17.25
C HIS A 49 13.60 2.82 17.16
N ILE A 50 13.65 1.99 16.14
CA ILE A 50 14.88 1.29 15.75
C ILE A 50 15.75 2.28 14.98
N THR A 51 16.93 2.57 15.51
CA THR A 51 17.91 3.42 14.83
C THR A 51 19.00 2.55 14.23
N PRO A 52 19.03 2.36 12.91
CA PRO A 52 20.12 1.64 12.26
C PRO A 52 21.42 2.44 12.37
N ARG A 53 22.55 1.74 12.51
CA ARG A 53 23.88 2.35 12.42
C ARG A 53 24.48 2.01 11.07
N ILE A 54 24.90 3.04 10.35
CA ILE A 54 25.59 2.92 9.06
C ILE A 54 27.03 3.39 9.25
N GLN A 55 27.97 2.57 8.82
CA GLN A 55 29.40 2.90 8.82
C GLN A 55 29.97 2.60 7.43
N THR A 56 30.78 3.47 6.93
CA THR A 56 31.54 3.28 5.68
C THR A 56 32.99 2.94 6.01
N ASP A 57 33.63 2.21 5.13
CA ASP A 57 35.05 1.82 5.27
C ASP A 57 35.99 3.02 5.19
N GLN A 58 35.61 4.10 4.49
CA GLN A 58 36.35 5.33 4.37
C GLN A 58 35.50 6.57 4.64
N ALA A 59 36.14 7.67 5.00
CA ALA A 59 35.47 8.95 5.25
C ALA A 59 35.21 9.76 3.96
N ALA A 60 35.96 9.50 2.90
CA ALA A 60 35.85 10.14 1.59
C ALA A 60 36.24 9.17 0.49
N TYR A 61 35.66 9.33 -0.67
CA TYR A 61 35.85 8.47 -1.83
C TYR A 61 36.17 9.29 -3.08
N GLY A 62 36.95 8.70 -3.97
CA GLY A 62 37.19 9.22 -5.31
C GLY A 62 36.04 8.97 -6.26
N GLN A 63 36.10 9.54 -7.46
CA GLN A 63 35.09 9.28 -8.49
C GLN A 63 35.11 7.80 -8.91
N ARG A 64 33.94 7.17 -8.90
CA ARG A 64 33.72 5.75 -9.26
C ARG A 64 34.46 4.76 -8.35
N GLU A 65 34.86 5.18 -7.18
CA GLU A 65 35.45 4.30 -6.19
C GLU A 65 34.43 3.41 -5.55
N LYS A 66 34.78 2.18 -5.19
CA LYS A 66 33.91 1.25 -4.48
C LYS A 66 33.70 1.73 -3.05
N VAL A 67 32.45 1.73 -2.60
CA VAL A 67 32.07 2.04 -1.22
C VAL A 67 31.63 0.76 -0.54
N GLU A 68 32.27 0.42 0.57
CA GLU A 68 31.82 -0.67 1.45
C GLU A 68 31.07 -0.08 2.64
N MET A 69 29.86 -0.58 2.88
CA MET A 69 29.00 -0.14 3.96
C MET A 69 28.68 -1.28 4.91
N GLN A 70 28.78 -1.00 6.21
CA GLN A 70 28.28 -1.90 7.25
C GLN A 70 27.01 -1.28 7.86
N ILE A 71 25.92 -2.03 7.81
CA ILE A 71 24.63 -1.64 8.38
C ILE A 71 24.35 -2.56 9.56
N SER A 72 24.18 -1.97 10.74
CA SER A 72 23.85 -2.69 11.96
C SER A 72 22.48 -2.32 12.45
N LEU A 73 21.63 -3.34 12.66
CA LEU A 73 20.29 -3.21 13.23
C LEU A 73 20.28 -3.76 14.66
N PRO A 74 19.53 -3.16 15.58
CA PRO A 74 19.44 -3.64 16.98
C PRO A 74 18.61 -4.93 17.14
N GLY A 75 18.14 -5.52 16.05
CA GLY A 75 17.36 -6.78 16.04
C GLY A 75 17.25 -7.34 14.63
N ASN A 76 16.53 -8.45 14.50
CA ASN A 76 16.22 -9.03 13.20
C ASN A 76 15.15 -8.19 12.50
N GLY A 77 15.35 -7.88 11.23
CA GLY A 77 14.40 -7.11 10.44
C GLY A 77 14.91 -6.87 9.02
N ASP A 78 13.99 -6.49 8.16
CA ASP A 78 14.29 -6.08 6.80
C ASP A 78 14.56 -4.57 6.76
N PHE A 79 15.37 -4.14 5.82
CA PHE A 79 15.65 -2.73 5.61
C PHE A 79 15.69 -2.40 4.12
N ALA A 80 15.35 -1.16 3.81
CA ALA A 80 15.55 -0.58 2.48
C ALA A 80 16.64 0.50 2.55
N LEU A 81 17.56 0.47 1.59
CA LEU A 81 18.62 1.46 1.45
C LEU A 81 18.38 2.30 0.21
N SER A 82 18.47 3.62 0.37
CA SER A 82 18.46 4.58 -0.74
C SER A 82 19.72 5.42 -0.70
N VAL A 83 20.35 5.59 -1.85
CA VAL A 83 21.54 6.42 -2.03
C VAL A 83 21.21 7.52 -3.04
N THR A 84 21.43 8.77 -2.67
CA THR A 84 21.11 9.92 -3.51
C THR A 84 22.32 10.87 -3.59
N ASP A 85 22.41 11.60 -4.70
CA ASP A 85 23.39 12.67 -4.85
C ASP A 85 22.94 13.91 -4.05
N ALA A 86 23.71 14.28 -3.04
CA ALA A 86 23.42 15.43 -2.18
C ALA A 86 23.50 16.79 -2.90
N GLN A 87 24.14 16.86 -4.08
CA GLN A 87 24.14 18.08 -4.90
C GLN A 87 22.84 18.24 -5.70
N LEU A 88 22.24 17.13 -6.11
CA LEU A 88 21.01 17.12 -6.90
C LEU A 88 19.77 17.11 -6.00
N ILE A 89 19.83 16.40 -4.90
CA ILE A 89 18.69 16.24 -3.99
C ILE A 89 19.00 16.94 -2.67
N LYS A 90 18.38 18.10 -2.46
CA LYS A 90 18.43 18.77 -1.16
C LYS A 90 17.54 18.04 -0.18
N TRP A 91 18.12 17.47 0.85
CA TRP A 91 17.37 16.84 1.91
C TRP A 91 16.79 17.91 2.85
N ASP A 92 15.49 17.83 3.08
CA ASP A 92 14.77 18.62 4.06
C ASP A 92 14.35 17.71 5.22
N SER A 93 14.82 18.01 6.42
CA SER A 93 14.55 17.21 7.61
C SER A 93 13.09 17.21 8.04
N LEU A 94 12.28 18.15 7.55
CA LEU A 94 10.86 18.25 7.86
C LEU A 94 9.96 17.60 6.80
N GLU A 95 10.54 17.20 5.67
CA GLU A 95 9.83 16.52 4.58
C GLU A 95 9.37 15.11 4.97
N ASN A 96 8.57 14.55 4.09
CA ASN A 96 8.03 13.20 4.25
C ASN A 96 9.13 12.13 4.24
N ASN A 97 9.06 11.22 5.19
CA ASN A 97 9.93 10.05 5.29
C ASN A 97 9.10 8.77 5.51
N ILE A 98 9.77 7.63 5.66
CA ILE A 98 9.11 6.34 5.81
C ILE A 98 8.19 6.31 7.04
N SER A 99 8.61 6.87 8.18
CA SER A 99 7.81 6.89 9.42
C SER A 99 6.55 7.74 9.24
N THR A 100 6.70 8.96 8.71
CA THR A 100 5.55 9.84 8.45
C THR A 100 4.61 9.25 7.41
N GLN A 101 5.15 8.56 6.40
CA GLN A 101 4.35 7.92 5.36
C GLN A 101 3.53 6.75 5.92
N LEU A 102 4.14 5.87 6.71
CA LEU A 102 3.49 4.67 7.21
C LEU A 102 2.59 4.94 8.43
N LEU A 103 3.03 5.80 9.35
CA LEU A 103 2.34 5.99 10.63
C LEU A 103 1.29 7.12 10.62
N MET A 104 1.34 8.02 9.64
CA MET A 104 0.43 9.17 9.59
C MET A 104 -0.26 9.31 8.23
N LYS A 105 0.50 9.45 7.13
CA LYS A 105 -0.07 9.72 5.81
C LYS A 105 -0.74 8.51 5.18
N SER A 106 -0.47 7.29 5.67
CA SER A 106 -1.19 6.08 5.24
C SER A 106 -2.70 6.18 5.52
N GLU A 107 -3.09 6.83 6.62
CA GLU A 107 -4.47 6.91 7.08
C GLU A 107 -5.17 8.22 6.68
N LEU A 108 -4.40 9.31 6.52
CA LEU A 108 -4.96 10.63 6.23
C LEU A 108 -4.99 10.93 4.74
N ARG A 109 -6.03 11.64 4.30
CA ARG A 109 -6.12 12.21 2.95
C ARG A 109 -5.66 13.66 2.96
N GLY A 110 -5.15 14.10 1.82
CA GLY A 110 -4.75 15.48 1.61
C GLY A 110 -3.28 15.74 1.89
N HIS A 111 -2.90 16.98 1.74
CA HIS A 111 -1.54 17.43 1.97
C HIS A 111 -1.33 17.75 3.44
N ILE A 112 -0.21 17.29 3.98
CA ILE A 112 0.27 17.65 5.31
C ILE A 112 1.61 18.33 5.10
N GLU A 113 1.68 19.59 5.48
CA GLU A 113 2.90 20.37 5.38
C GLU A 113 3.91 19.93 6.45
N SER A 114 5.18 19.84 6.04
CA SER A 114 6.29 19.48 6.95
C SER A 114 5.97 18.28 7.86
N PRO A 115 5.57 17.13 7.31
CA PRO A 115 4.99 16.05 8.11
C PRO A 115 5.97 15.48 9.15
N ASN A 116 7.27 15.56 8.91
CA ASN A 116 8.25 15.10 9.87
C ASN A 116 8.41 16.02 11.08
N TYR A 117 7.90 17.25 11.05
CA TYR A 117 7.85 18.13 12.21
C TYR A 117 7.26 17.44 13.45
N TYR A 118 6.18 16.69 13.26
CA TYR A 118 5.48 15.99 14.34
C TYR A 118 6.27 14.83 14.94
N PHE A 119 7.37 14.42 14.29
CA PHE A 119 8.23 13.30 14.69
C PHE A 119 9.61 13.73 15.19
N THR A 120 9.95 15.01 15.10
CA THR A 120 11.29 15.52 15.47
C THR A 120 11.60 15.39 16.96
N ALA A 121 10.60 15.54 17.82
CA ALA A 121 10.77 15.44 19.27
C ALA A 121 9.44 15.05 19.96
N ASN A 122 9.56 14.68 21.23
CA ASN A 122 8.40 14.40 22.09
C ASN A 122 8.22 15.52 23.12
N THR A 123 7.93 16.73 22.64
CA THR A 123 7.62 17.89 23.49
C THR A 123 6.13 18.10 23.61
N THR A 124 5.69 18.77 24.69
CA THR A 124 4.28 19.14 24.89
C THR A 124 3.74 19.92 23.69
N GLN A 125 4.49 20.90 23.20
CA GLN A 125 4.09 21.73 22.08
C GLN A 125 3.86 20.91 20.78
N ILE A 126 4.80 20.03 20.44
CA ILE A 126 4.66 19.17 19.24
C ILE A 126 3.46 18.23 19.38
N ASN A 127 3.23 17.71 20.58
CA ASN A 127 2.09 16.83 20.84
C ASN A 127 0.75 17.57 20.74
N GLU A 128 0.69 18.82 21.22
CA GLU A 128 -0.49 19.68 21.03
C GLU A 128 -0.74 19.99 19.54
N HIS A 129 0.31 20.32 18.79
CA HIS A 129 0.18 20.55 17.34
C HIS A 129 -0.25 19.28 16.60
N LEU A 130 0.23 18.10 17.02
CA LEU A 130 -0.19 16.84 16.44
C LEU A 130 -1.66 16.53 16.77
N ASP A 131 -2.12 16.83 17.99
CA ASP A 131 -3.53 16.67 18.36
C ASP A 131 -4.43 17.65 17.57
N LEU A 132 -3.97 18.88 17.36
CA LEU A 132 -4.66 19.85 16.50
C LEU A 132 -4.74 19.37 15.05
N LEU A 133 -3.66 18.78 14.52
CA LEU A 133 -3.68 18.16 13.22
C LEU A 133 -4.74 17.05 13.13
N MET A 134 -4.80 16.17 14.13
CA MET A 134 -5.80 15.10 14.20
C MET A 134 -7.24 15.63 14.29
N LEU A 135 -7.45 16.78 14.92
CA LEU A 135 -8.76 17.44 15.02
C LEU A 135 -9.19 18.10 13.71
N THR A 136 -8.25 18.69 12.98
CA THR A 136 -8.53 19.49 11.77
C THR A 136 -8.47 18.68 10.49
N GLN A 137 -7.65 17.62 10.45
CA GLN A 137 -7.50 16.74 9.29
C GLN A 137 -8.64 15.70 9.23
N GLY A 138 -9.84 16.18 8.92
CA GLY A 138 -11.06 15.36 8.97
C GLY A 138 -11.20 14.30 7.86
N TRP A 139 -10.30 14.26 6.88
CA TRP A 139 -10.41 13.39 5.71
C TRP A 139 -9.60 12.11 5.92
N LYS A 140 -10.31 11.02 6.17
CA LYS A 140 -9.74 9.68 6.27
C LYS A 140 -9.76 8.96 4.93
N LYS A 141 -8.88 7.98 4.76
CA LYS A 141 -8.87 7.12 3.56
C LYS A 141 -9.97 6.07 3.56
N TYR A 142 -10.57 5.79 4.70
CA TYR A 142 -11.64 4.79 4.86
C TYR A 142 -12.87 5.38 5.53
N ASP A 143 -14.02 4.80 5.23
CA ASP A 143 -15.29 5.09 5.89
C ASP A 143 -15.58 4.04 6.97
N LEU A 144 -15.58 4.47 8.23
CA LEU A 144 -15.80 3.58 9.38
C LEU A 144 -17.19 2.95 9.36
N SER A 145 -18.22 3.68 8.92
CA SER A 145 -19.57 3.14 8.82
C SER A 145 -19.65 1.96 7.86
N SER A 146 -19.01 2.09 6.70
CA SER A 146 -18.93 1.00 5.70
C SER A 146 -18.18 -0.22 6.24
N ILE A 147 -17.06 -0.01 6.95
CA ILE A 147 -16.28 -1.10 7.55
C ILE A 147 -17.11 -1.84 8.61
N LEU A 148 -17.80 -1.12 9.51
CA LEU A 148 -18.62 -1.71 10.56
C LEU A 148 -19.86 -2.46 10.03
N GLN A 149 -20.27 -2.15 8.81
CA GLN A 149 -21.35 -2.85 8.09
C GLN A 149 -20.80 -3.96 7.16
N GLU A 150 -19.52 -4.32 7.29
CA GLU A 150 -18.84 -5.31 6.46
C GLU A 150 -18.82 -4.97 4.95
N HIS A 151 -19.08 -3.72 4.60
CA HIS A 151 -18.95 -3.22 3.24
C HIS A 151 -17.49 -2.88 2.93
N VAL A 152 -16.70 -3.91 2.63
CA VAL A 152 -15.32 -3.73 2.18
C VAL A 152 -15.32 -3.50 0.67
N PRO A 153 -14.87 -2.34 0.19
CA PRO A 153 -14.77 -2.12 -1.25
C PRO A 153 -13.80 -3.13 -1.86
N GLN A 154 -14.23 -3.76 -2.95
CA GLN A 154 -13.36 -4.66 -3.71
C GLN A 154 -12.20 -3.84 -4.27
N PRO A 155 -10.96 -4.33 -4.15
CA PRO A 155 -9.82 -3.63 -4.72
C PRO A 155 -9.99 -3.56 -6.25
N GLN A 156 -9.74 -2.40 -6.84
CA GLN A 156 -9.79 -2.23 -8.30
C GLN A 156 -8.71 -3.06 -9.00
N HIS A 157 -7.60 -3.28 -8.31
CA HIS A 157 -6.52 -4.14 -8.75
C HIS A 157 -6.29 -5.21 -7.68
N PRO A 158 -6.36 -6.50 -8.04
CA PRO A 158 -6.02 -7.57 -7.10
C PRO A 158 -4.55 -7.45 -6.70
N MET A 159 -4.23 -7.95 -5.50
CA MET A 159 -2.84 -8.03 -5.06
C MET A 159 -2.10 -9.05 -5.94
N GLU A 160 -1.02 -8.63 -6.56
CA GLU A 160 -0.12 -9.52 -7.29
C GLU A 160 0.73 -10.32 -6.29
N ILE A 161 0.46 -11.62 -6.22
CA ILE A 161 1.23 -12.55 -5.37
C ILE A 161 2.47 -13.07 -6.12
N GLY A 162 2.51 -12.88 -7.42
CA GLY A 162 3.57 -13.26 -8.37
C GLY A 162 3.16 -12.82 -9.75
N GLN A 163 4.05 -13.00 -10.71
CA GLN A 163 3.75 -12.71 -12.10
C GLN A 163 2.72 -13.72 -12.63
N SER A 164 1.95 -13.32 -13.63
CA SER A 164 0.95 -14.16 -14.28
C SER A 164 1.04 -14.03 -15.79
N LEU A 165 0.74 -15.15 -16.48
CA LEU A 165 0.55 -15.15 -17.91
C LEU A 165 -0.86 -15.64 -18.20
N THR A 166 -1.62 -14.86 -18.94
CA THR A 166 -3.00 -15.16 -19.26
C THR A 166 -3.24 -15.17 -20.76
N GLY A 167 -4.35 -15.72 -21.17
CA GLY A 167 -4.73 -15.70 -22.55
C GLY A 167 -5.94 -16.56 -22.83
N LYS A 168 -6.23 -16.69 -24.11
CA LYS A 168 -7.41 -17.38 -24.60
C LYS A 168 -7.06 -18.44 -25.63
N VAL A 169 -7.68 -19.61 -25.51
CA VAL A 169 -7.64 -20.68 -26.49
C VAL A 169 -8.95 -20.68 -27.25
N LYS A 170 -8.88 -20.71 -28.58
CA LYS A 170 -10.05 -20.83 -29.46
C LYS A 170 -9.95 -22.11 -30.30
N PRO A 171 -11.02 -22.89 -30.43
CA PRO A 171 -11.03 -24.05 -31.30
C PRO A 171 -11.03 -23.60 -32.77
N LEU A 172 -10.29 -24.30 -33.64
CA LEU A 172 -10.27 -24.04 -35.08
C LEU A 172 -11.55 -24.52 -35.75
N PHE A 173 -12.15 -25.61 -35.28
CA PHE A 173 -13.38 -26.17 -35.82
C PHE A 173 -14.22 -26.77 -34.68
N TRP A 174 -15.35 -26.20 -34.34
CA TRP A 174 -16.45 -26.69 -33.49
C TRP A 174 -16.11 -27.78 -32.46
N LYS A 175 -14.97 -27.68 -31.77
CA LYS A 175 -14.54 -28.66 -30.78
C LYS A 175 -14.83 -28.15 -29.36
N SER A 176 -15.29 -29.07 -28.52
CA SER A 176 -15.41 -28.82 -27.08
C SER A 176 -14.05 -28.47 -26.49
N MET A 177 -14.03 -27.45 -25.59
CA MET A 177 -12.83 -27.03 -24.84
C MET A 177 -12.50 -27.97 -23.67
N ASN A 178 -13.40 -28.92 -23.36
CA ASN A 178 -13.23 -29.80 -22.22
C ASN A 178 -11.96 -30.66 -22.30
N GLY A 179 -11.09 -30.50 -21.30
CA GLY A 179 -9.86 -31.29 -21.19
C GLY A 179 -8.72 -30.82 -22.06
N ILE A 180 -8.76 -29.56 -22.49
CA ILE A 180 -7.60 -28.86 -23.03
C ILE A 180 -6.79 -28.31 -21.88
N GLU A 181 -5.50 -28.55 -21.93
CA GLU A 181 -4.50 -28.04 -21.03
C GLU A 181 -3.53 -27.16 -21.80
N VAL A 182 -3.15 -26.01 -21.25
CA VAL A 182 -2.12 -25.15 -21.83
C VAL A 182 -0.84 -25.36 -21.07
N VAL A 183 0.25 -25.53 -21.79
CA VAL A 183 1.59 -25.72 -21.23
C VAL A 183 2.49 -24.63 -21.71
N GLY A 184 3.11 -23.92 -20.78
CA GLY A 184 4.11 -22.88 -21.03
C GLY A 184 5.51 -23.38 -20.72
N PHE A 185 6.47 -23.03 -21.58
CA PHE A 185 7.89 -23.34 -21.42
C PHE A 185 8.71 -22.07 -21.52
N SER A 186 9.74 -21.96 -20.71
CA SER A 186 10.74 -20.88 -20.83
C SER A 186 12.15 -21.39 -20.55
N ASN A 187 13.15 -20.57 -20.80
CA ASN A 187 14.54 -20.88 -20.46
C ASN A 187 14.77 -21.03 -18.95
N HIS A 188 13.91 -20.43 -18.14
CA HIS A 188 14.02 -20.39 -16.68
C HIS A 188 13.10 -21.43 -15.99
N TRP A 189 12.08 -21.92 -16.71
CA TRP A 189 11.06 -22.85 -16.18
C TRP A 189 10.97 -24.09 -17.04
N LYS A 190 10.92 -25.26 -16.42
CA LYS A 190 10.83 -26.53 -17.16
C LYS A 190 9.49 -26.67 -17.87
N ALA A 191 8.40 -26.46 -17.16
CA ALA A 191 7.05 -26.41 -17.72
C ALA A 191 6.09 -25.84 -16.67
N VAL A 192 5.15 -25.00 -17.10
CA VAL A 192 4.00 -24.57 -16.31
C VAL A 192 2.72 -25.04 -16.99
N HIS A 193 1.75 -25.44 -16.20
CA HIS A 193 0.52 -26.05 -16.70
C HIS A 193 -0.70 -25.27 -16.25
N ALA A 194 -1.67 -25.04 -17.12
CA ALA A 194 -2.93 -24.42 -16.81
C ALA A 194 -4.09 -25.15 -17.50
N GLN A 195 -5.19 -25.34 -16.76
CA GLN A 195 -6.43 -25.83 -17.33
C GLN A 195 -7.16 -24.69 -18.03
N VAL A 196 -7.81 -25.00 -19.13
CA VAL A 196 -8.64 -24.06 -19.88
C VAL A 196 -10.05 -24.09 -19.30
N ASP A 197 -10.61 -22.92 -19.00
CA ASP A 197 -11.99 -22.81 -18.54
C ASP A 197 -13.02 -23.07 -19.64
N SER A 198 -14.31 -23.07 -19.30
CA SER A 198 -15.40 -23.31 -20.23
C SER A 198 -15.52 -22.27 -21.36
N VAL A 199 -14.95 -21.07 -21.15
CA VAL A 199 -14.95 -19.93 -22.09
C VAL A 199 -13.67 -19.91 -22.94
N GLY A 200 -12.68 -20.71 -22.58
CA GLY A 200 -11.40 -20.82 -23.28
C GLY A 200 -10.26 -20.02 -22.67
N ASN A 201 -10.41 -19.45 -21.47
CA ASN A 201 -9.32 -18.71 -20.82
C ASN A 201 -8.37 -19.68 -20.12
N TYR A 202 -7.09 -19.31 -20.07
CA TYR A 202 -6.07 -19.98 -19.27
C TYR A 202 -5.30 -18.97 -18.44
N PHE A 203 -4.80 -19.43 -17.28
CA PHE A 203 -4.10 -18.61 -16.29
C PHE A 203 -2.90 -19.38 -15.73
N PHE A 204 -1.71 -18.86 -15.94
CA PHE A 204 -0.53 -19.25 -15.18
C PHE A 204 -0.30 -18.21 -14.09
N ASN A 205 -0.47 -18.56 -12.84
CA ASN A 205 -0.35 -17.67 -11.71
C ASN A 205 0.82 -18.06 -10.80
N GLY A 206 1.38 -17.07 -10.10
CA GLY A 206 2.40 -17.30 -9.09
C GLY A 206 3.73 -17.79 -9.66
N ILE A 207 4.04 -17.41 -10.86
CA ILE A 207 5.34 -17.68 -11.51
C ILE A 207 6.25 -16.46 -11.33
N GLU A 208 7.55 -16.72 -11.18
CA GLU A 208 8.57 -15.68 -11.13
C GLU A 208 9.53 -15.89 -12.29
N PHE A 209 9.76 -14.87 -13.07
CA PHE A 209 10.69 -14.92 -14.19
C PHE A 209 11.38 -13.57 -14.37
N PRO A 210 12.64 -13.57 -14.84
CA PRO A 210 13.37 -12.35 -15.14
C PRO A 210 12.71 -11.57 -16.28
N ASP A 211 13.00 -10.28 -16.33
CA ASP A 211 12.61 -9.43 -17.46
C ASP A 211 13.10 -10.01 -18.79
N SER A 212 12.34 -9.76 -19.85
CA SER A 212 12.61 -10.25 -21.20
C SER A 212 12.59 -11.80 -21.37
N THR A 213 11.94 -12.51 -20.45
CA THR A 213 11.77 -13.96 -20.58
C THR A 213 10.79 -14.30 -21.70
N ALA A 214 11.22 -15.10 -22.67
CA ALA A 214 10.36 -15.60 -23.73
C ALA A 214 9.68 -16.91 -23.32
N PHE A 215 8.36 -16.99 -23.52
CA PHE A 215 7.57 -18.19 -23.30
C PHE A 215 7.10 -18.81 -24.62
N THR A 216 7.26 -20.12 -24.72
CA THR A 216 6.59 -20.92 -25.75
C THR A 216 5.35 -21.56 -25.14
N ILE A 217 4.18 -21.20 -25.63
CA ILE A 217 2.89 -21.68 -25.11
C ILE A 217 2.26 -22.66 -26.10
N ASN A 218 1.91 -23.84 -25.62
CA ASN A 218 1.24 -24.89 -26.40
C ASN A 218 -0.04 -25.36 -25.71
N ALA A 219 -1.04 -25.73 -26.47
CA ALA A 219 -2.24 -26.35 -25.94
C ALA A 219 -2.28 -27.84 -26.32
N ILE A 220 -2.52 -28.68 -25.33
CA ILE A 220 -2.58 -30.12 -25.46
C ILE A 220 -3.94 -30.66 -25.01
N ASN A 221 -4.42 -31.73 -25.64
CA ASN A 221 -5.59 -32.45 -25.16
C ASN A 221 -5.20 -33.57 -24.18
N LYS A 222 -6.19 -34.22 -23.56
CA LYS A 222 -5.99 -35.36 -22.63
C LYS A 222 -5.10 -36.49 -23.18
N ARG A 223 -4.84 -36.54 -24.49
CA ARG A 223 -3.96 -37.53 -25.15
C ARG A 223 -2.58 -36.94 -25.48
N GLY A 224 -2.25 -35.77 -24.99
CA GLY A 224 -0.97 -35.08 -25.22
C GLY A 224 -0.78 -34.56 -26.67
N LYS A 225 -1.85 -34.46 -27.46
CA LYS A 225 -1.77 -33.99 -28.86
C LYS A 225 -2.22 -32.54 -28.99
N ALA A 226 -1.33 -31.69 -29.51
CA ALA A 226 -1.62 -30.31 -29.88
C ALA A 226 -2.27 -30.27 -31.27
N LYS A 227 -3.60 -30.31 -31.35
CA LYS A 227 -4.28 -30.18 -32.65
C LYS A 227 -5.58 -29.40 -32.56
N GLY A 228 -5.72 -28.43 -33.46
CA GLY A 228 -6.99 -27.80 -33.80
C GLY A 228 -7.44 -26.71 -32.83
N VAL A 229 -6.51 -26.03 -32.16
CA VAL A 229 -6.76 -24.84 -31.33
C VAL A 229 -5.78 -23.75 -31.71
N MET A 230 -6.21 -22.49 -31.56
CA MET A 230 -5.36 -21.30 -31.65
C MET A 230 -5.23 -20.71 -30.25
N ILE A 231 -4.04 -20.24 -29.91
CA ILE A 231 -3.73 -19.62 -28.61
C ILE A 231 -3.53 -18.13 -28.86
N TYR A 232 -4.18 -17.33 -28.07
CA TYR A 232 -4.07 -15.88 -28.06
C TYR A 232 -3.60 -15.47 -26.66
N PRO A 233 -2.30 -15.23 -26.46
CA PRO A 233 -1.82 -14.64 -25.22
C PRO A 233 -2.37 -13.23 -25.06
N ASP A 234 -2.73 -12.86 -23.84
CA ASP A 234 -3.10 -11.48 -23.54
C ASP A 234 -1.84 -10.62 -23.55
N ALA A 235 -1.97 -9.39 -24.04
CA ALA A 235 -0.93 -8.40 -23.90
C ALA A 235 -0.85 -7.97 -22.42
N GLU A 236 0.35 -7.84 -21.91
CA GLU A 236 0.57 -7.27 -20.58
C GLU A 236 0.13 -5.81 -20.60
N VAL A 237 -0.86 -5.48 -19.77
CA VAL A 237 -1.38 -4.13 -19.65
C VAL A 237 -1.04 -3.60 -18.26
N PHE A 238 -0.14 -2.65 -18.21
CA PHE A 238 0.16 -1.94 -16.98
C PHE A 238 -0.85 -0.80 -16.76
N PRO A 239 -1.33 -0.60 -15.54
CA PRO A 239 -2.15 0.57 -15.23
C PRO A 239 -1.33 1.84 -15.48
N ASP A 240 -1.99 2.86 -16.00
CA ASP A 240 -1.35 4.17 -16.20
C ASP A 240 -0.74 4.65 -14.87
N SER A 241 0.56 4.95 -14.89
CA SER A 241 1.22 5.53 -13.74
C SER A 241 0.60 6.90 -13.46
N LYS A 242 0.01 7.06 -12.28
CA LYS A 242 -0.45 8.38 -11.85
C LYS A 242 0.76 9.28 -11.73
N THR A 243 0.78 10.35 -12.52
CA THR A 243 1.83 11.37 -12.41
C THR A 243 1.78 11.91 -10.98
N PHE A 244 2.88 11.76 -10.24
CA PHE A 244 3.02 12.40 -8.95
C PHE A 244 3.10 13.90 -9.20
N ILE A 245 2.06 14.62 -8.86
CA ILE A 245 2.08 16.09 -8.86
C ILE A 245 2.64 16.47 -7.48
N PRO A 246 3.90 16.96 -7.41
CA PRO A 246 4.41 17.46 -6.14
C PRO A 246 3.51 18.60 -5.68
N ALA A 247 3.20 18.61 -4.38
CA ALA A 247 2.45 19.72 -3.81
C ALA A 247 3.17 21.04 -4.10
N PRO A 248 2.47 22.08 -4.50
CA PRO A 248 3.10 23.37 -4.78
C PRO A 248 3.85 23.83 -3.53
N LYS A 249 5.15 24.06 -3.66
CA LYS A 249 5.95 24.71 -2.61
C LYS A 249 5.54 26.17 -2.56
N GLY A 250 4.61 26.51 -1.71
CA GLY A 250 4.14 27.89 -1.54
C GLY A 250 3.18 28.02 -0.37
N VAL A 251 3.17 29.17 0.23
CA VAL A 251 2.22 29.52 1.29
C VAL A 251 0.81 29.42 0.69
N ILE A 252 0.02 28.46 1.14
CA ILE A 252 -1.40 28.41 0.83
C ILE A 252 -2.01 29.58 1.61
N GLN A 253 -2.31 30.65 0.90
CA GLN A 253 -3.07 31.76 1.44
C GLN A 253 -4.51 31.28 1.64
N LEU A 254 -4.83 30.83 2.85
CA LEU A 254 -6.19 30.50 3.22
C LEU A 254 -7.01 31.79 3.20
N SER A 255 -7.75 32.01 2.13
CA SER A 255 -8.80 33.03 2.17
C SER A 255 -9.91 32.50 3.07
N LEU A 256 -10.10 33.16 4.22
CA LEU A 256 -11.27 32.99 5.05
C LEU A 256 -12.51 33.38 4.22
N ILE A 257 -13.24 32.39 3.75
CA ILE A 257 -14.59 32.61 3.24
C ILE A 257 -15.44 32.77 4.50
N HIS A 258 -15.82 34.02 4.80
CA HIS A 258 -16.90 34.28 5.75
C HIS A 258 -18.18 33.72 5.13
N ILE A 259 -18.75 32.69 5.80
CA ILE A 259 -20.13 32.26 5.59
C ILE A 259 -21.04 33.12 6.46
#